data_f0973cd1372022b615ffeb351ae632e4
#
_entry.id   f0973cd1372022b615ffeb351ae632e4
#
_cell.length_a   1.000
_cell.length_b   1.000
_cell.length_c   1.000
_cell.angle_alpha   90.00
_cell.angle_beta   90.00
_cell.angle_gamma   90.00
#
_symmetry.space_group_name_H-M   'P 1'
#
loop_
_entity.id
_entity.type
_entity.pdbx_description
1 polymer ?
#
loop_
_entity_poly.entity_id
_entity_poly.type
_entity_poly.pdbx_seq_one_letter_code
_entity_poly.pdbx_strand_id
1 'polypeptide(L)'
;SLRSYGSYSHTFGGENMINVDQINNGFVLDHIQAGRAMAIYKYLGLDKLDYQVAIIKNARSAVMGKKDIIKVEGPLDIVDFDVLGFIDHNITVNIIKDGVLTDKKELHLPDSITNVLHCKNPRCITSIEQELKHIFILTDKEKGLYSCKYCEEKQGILWEKL
;
A
#
# COMPACT_ATOMS: atom_id res chain seq x y z
N SER A 1 -0.06 -21.79 -13.13
CA SER A 1 -0.42 -22.75 -12.10
C SER A 1 -0.57 -22.09 -10.76
N LEU A 2 -1.60 -22.45 -10.06
CA LEU A 2 -1.87 -21.94 -8.72
C LEU A 2 -0.98 -22.64 -7.72
N ARG A 3 -0.35 -21.90 -6.82
CA ARG A 3 0.43 -22.49 -5.73
C ARG A 3 0.04 -21.86 -4.41
N SER A 4 0.21 -22.64 -3.33
CA SER A 4 -0.06 -22.18 -2.00
C SER A 4 0.85 -21.01 -1.64
N TYR A 5 0.26 -19.91 -1.24
CA TYR A 5 1.03 -18.72 -0.86
C TYR A 5 1.59 -18.82 0.56
N GLY A 6 1.08 -19.75 1.35
CA GLY A 6 1.58 -19.97 2.71
C GLY A 6 3.02 -20.45 2.75
N SER A 7 3.50 -21.08 1.68
CA SER A 7 4.88 -21.52 1.58
C SER A 7 5.84 -20.41 1.20
N TYR A 8 5.36 -19.21 0.95
CA TYR A 8 6.20 -18.09 0.51
C TYR A 8 7.35 -17.82 1.47
N SER A 9 7.09 -17.85 2.76
CA SER A 9 8.11 -17.64 3.78
C SER A 9 9.14 -18.76 3.88
N HIS A 10 8.91 -19.89 3.22
CA HIS A 10 9.78 -21.04 3.30
C HIS A 10 10.75 -21.17 2.14
N THR A 11 10.76 -20.24 1.20
CA THR A 11 11.48 -20.39 -0.05
C THR A 11 12.91 -19.86 -0.05
N PHE A 12 13.35 -19.22 1.02
CA PHE A 12 14.68 -18.60 1.05
C PHE A 12 15.63 -19.36 1.96
N GLY A 13 16.52 -20.17 1.37
CA GLY A 13 17.64 -20.76 2.05
C GLY A 13 17.33 -21.79 3.15
N GLY A 14 16.08 -22.01 3.46
CA GLY A 14 15.63 -23.06 4.38
C GLY A 14 16.04 -22.92 5.83
N GLU A 15 16.85 -21.94 6.19
CA GLU A 15 17.36 -21.79 7.54
C GLU A 15 16.80 -20.53 8.20
N ASN A 16 16.37 -20.66 9.46
CA ASN A 16 15.92 -19.53 10.30
C ASN A 16 14.78 -18.69 9.70
N MET A 17 13.88 -19.34 8.98
CA MET A 17 12.70 -18.67 8.44
C MET A 17 11.64 -18.50 9.52
N ILE A 18 11.05 -17.31 9.56
CA ILE A 18 9.91 -17.04 10.42
C ILE A 18 8.69 -17.77 9.88
N ASN A 19 8.12 -18.62 10.73
CA ASN A 19 6.90 -19.35 10.40
C ASN A 19 5.69 -18.45 10.64
N VAL A 20 4.96 -18.14 9.58
CA VAL A 20 3.73 -17.34 9.63
C VAL A 20 2.58 -18.20 9.15
N ASP A 21 1.45 -18.13 9.85
CA ASP A 21 0.26 -18.87 9.48
C ASP A 21 -0.13 -18.59 8.03
N GLN A 22 -0.59 -19.62 7.35
CA GLN A 22 -1.03 -19.53 5.97
C GLN A 22 -2.35 -18.77 5.90
N ILE A 23 -2.43 -17.82 4.94
CA ILE A 23 -3.67 -17.11 4.65
C ILE A 23 -4.59 -18.05 3.87
N ASN A 24 -5.84 -18.17 4.32
CA ASN A 24 -6.86 -18.90 3.58
C ASN A 24 -7.63 -17.99 2.62
N ASN A 25 -8.13 -16.88 3.11
CA ASN A 25 -8.88 -15.92 2.29
C ASN A 25 -8.45 -14.51 2.66
N GLY A 26 -7.71 -13.89 1.77
CA GLY A 26 -7.19 -12.57 2.02
C GLY A 26 -6.27 -12.09 0.93
N PHE A 27 -5.33 -11.25 1.30
CA PHE A 27 -4.38 -10.71 0.36
C PHE A 27 -3.01 -10.47 1.01
N VAL A 28 -2.01 -10.37 0.16
CA VAL A 28 -0.64 -10.08 0.59
C VAL A 28 -0.14 -8.87 -0.19
N LEU A 29 0.32 -7.87 0.54
CA LEU A 29 1.03 -6.73 -0.03
C LEU A 29 2.52 -7.07 -0.05
N ASP A 30 3.05 -7.29 -1.24
CA ASP A 30 4.43 -7.71 -1.44
C ASP A 30 5.24 -6.61 -2.14
N HIS A 31 6.56 -6.75 -2.10
CA HIS A 31 7.50 -5.80 -2.69
C HIS A 31 7.41 -4.40 -2.06
N ILE A 32 7.05 -4.34 -0.79
CA ILE A 32 7.11 -3.10 -0.03
C ILE A 32 8.58 -2.79 0.26
N GLN A 33 8.99 -1.56 0.02
CA GLN A 33 10.35 -1.14 0.35
C GLN A 33 10.61 -1.33 1.84
N ALA A 34 11.74 -1.96 2.17
CA ALA A 34 12.09 -2.26 3.55
C ALA A 34 12.04 -1.00 4.43
N GLY A 35 11.37 -1.10 5.56
CA GLY A 35 11.17 0.01 6.49
C GLY A 35 9.85 0.74 6.34
N ARG A 36 9.05 0.45 5.30
CA ARG A 36 7.79 1.18 5.04
C ARG A 36 6.52 0.44 5.46
N ALA A 37 6.63 -0.82 5.87
CA ALA A 37 5.44 -1.62 6.19
C ALA A 37 4.57 -1.01 7.29
N MET A 38 5.17 -0.51 8.36
CA MET A 38 4.41 0.05 9.47
C MET A 38 3.69 1.34 9.09
N ALA A 39 4.33 2.18 8.26
CA ALA A 39 3.69 3.39 7.76
C ALA A 39 2.49 3.05 6.86
N ILE A 40 2.65 2.06 5.98
CA ILE A 40 1.58 1.60 5.10
C ILE A 40 0.43 0.99 5.92
N TYR A 41 0.76 0.18 6.91
CA TYR A 41 -0.22 -0.44 7.80
C TYR A 41 -1.13 0.62 8.45
N LYS A 42 -0.53 1.68 8.98
CA LYS A 42 -1.27 2.78 9.60
C LYS A 42 -2.02 3.63 8.57
N TYR A 43 -1.39 3.90 7.44
CA TYR A 43 -1.99 4.75 6.40
C TYR A 43 -3.25 4.12 5.81
N LEU A 44 -3.25 2.80 5.64
CA LEU A 44 -4.41 2.05 5.16
C LEU A 44 -5.47 1.85 6.24
N GLY A 45 -5.20 2.26 7.48
CA GLY A 45 -6.13 2.09 8.58
C GLY A 45 -6.30 0.66 9.06
N LEU A 46 -5.35 -0.21 8.75
CA LEU A 46 -5.41 -1.63 9.15
C LEU A 46 -5.33 -1.80 10.66
N ASP A 47 -4.73 -0.85 11.37
CA ASP A 47 -4.66 -0.84 12.82
C ASP A 47 -6.03 -0.69 13.50
N LYS A 48 -7.02 -0.18 12.77
CA LYS A 48 -8.38 0.03 13.29
C LYS A 48 -9.32 -1.13 12.97
N LEU A 49 -8.85 -2.11 12.21
CA LEU A 49 -9.65 -3.24 11.76
C LEU A 49 -9.31 -4.48 12.60
N ASP A 50 -10.30 -5.32 12.79
CA ASP A 50 -10.16 -6.53 13.61
C ASP A 50 -9.90 -7.78 12.74
N TYR A 51 -9.00 -7.65 11.79
CA TYR A 51 -8.57 -8.77 10.96
C TYR A 51 -7.20 -9.25 11.40
N GLN A 52 -6.93 -10.53 11.14
CA GLN A 52 -5.61 -11.08 11.40
C GLN A 52 -4.62 -10.52 10.39
N VAL A 53 -3.59 -9.85 10.89
CA VAL A 53 -2.56 -9.22 10.05
C VAL A 53 -1.19 -9.67 10.52
N ALA A 54 -0.35 -10.05 9.57
CA ALA A 54 1.05 -10.36 9.82
C ALA A 54 1.93 -9.39 9.02
N ILE A 55 2.93 -8.83 9.67
CA ILE A 55 3.89 -7.94 9.03
C ILE A 55 5.27 -8.58 9.13
N ILE A 56 5.92 -8.75 7.99
CA ILE A 56 7.29 -9.28 7.93
C ILE A 56 8.18 -8.14 7.46
N LYS A 57 9.11 -7.74 8.31
CA LYS A 57 10.07 -6.69 8.00
C LYS A 57 11.39 -7.30 7.58
N ASN A 58 12.03 -6.68 6.59
CA ASN A 58 13.36 -7.07 6.14
C ASN A 58 13.43 -8.53 5.64
N ALA A 59 12.39 -8.97 4.94
CA ALA A 59 12.41 -10.25 4.27
C ALA A 59 13.42 -10.22 3.12
N ARG A 60 14.08 -11.33 2.87
CA ARG A 60 15.03 -11.41 1.76
C ARG A 60 14.31 -11.32 0.43
N SER A 61 14.88 -10.56 -0.48
CA SER A 61 14.34 -10.39 -1.83
C SER A 61 15.46 -10.48 -2.85
N ALA A 62 15.28 -11.33 -3.85
CA ALA A 62 16.25 -11.45 -4.94
C ALA A 62 16.30 -10.17 -5.79
N VAL A 63 15.20 -9.43 -5.87
CA VAL A 63 15.08 -8.21 -6.69
C VAL A 63 15.49 -6.97 -5.90
N MET A 64 15.05 -6.88 -4.64
CA MET A 64 15.19 -5.66 -3.83
C MET A 64 16.25 -5.77 -2.74
N GLY A 65 16.87 -6.93 -2.57
CA GLY A 65 17.73 -7.22 -1.44
C GLY A 65 16.95 -7.50 -0.17
N LYS A 66 16.22 -6.53 0.31
CA LYS A 66 15.27 -6.64 1.43
C LYS A 66 13.94 -6.02 1.03
N LYS A 67 12.87 -6.58 1.54
CA LYS A 67 11.52 -6.05 1.34
C LYS A 67 10.70 -6.27 2.60
N ASP A 68 9.61 -5.54 2.72
CA ASP A 68 8.60 -5.78 3.73
C ASP A 68 7.37 -6.44 3.09
N ILE A 69 6.63 -7.20 3.87
CA ILE A 69 5.43 -7.91 3.43
C ILE A 69 4.34 -7.70 4.46
N ILE A 70 3.11 -7.44 4.01
CA ILE A 70 1.93 -7.38 4.88
C ILE A 70 0.95 -8.44 4.40
N LYS A 71 0.58 -9.36 5.29
CA LYS A 71 -0.42 -10.41 5.02
C LYS A 71 -1.68 -10.08 5.80
N VAL A 72 -2.82 -10.09 5.13
CA VAL A 72 -4.11 -9.77 5.74
C VAL A 72 -5.10 -10.88 5.44
N GLU A 73 -5.70 -11.45 6.49
CA GLU A 73 -6.80 -12.40 6.39
C GLU A 73 -8.11 -11.62 6.45
N GLY A 74 -8.58 -11.14 5.29
CA GLY A 74 -9.77 -10.31 5.23
C GLY A 74 -10.18 -10.00 3.80
N PRO A 75 -11.32 -9.34 3.61
CA PRO A 75 -11.81 -9.02 2.26
C PRO A 75 -10.98 -7.93 1.61
N LEU A 76 -10.95 -7.93 0.28
CA LEU A 76 -10.20 -6.95 -0.50
C LEU A 76 -10.74 -5.52 -0.39
N ASP A 77 -12.03 -5.38 -0.11
CA ASP A 77 -12.69 -4.07 -0.06
C ASP A 77 -12.26 -3.19 1.10
N ILE A 78 -11.50 -3.74 2.05
CA ILE A 78 -10.95 -2.95 3.16
C ILE A 78 -9.79 -2.05 2.74
N VAL A 79 -9.23 -2.26 1.54
CA VAL A 79 -8.10 -1.49 1.03
C VAL A 79 -8.55 -0.69 -0.19
N ASP A 80 -8.27 0.60 -0.16
CA ASP A 80 -8.42 1.45 -1.32
C ASP A 80 -7.15 1.34 -2.18
N PHE A 81 -7.27 0.67 -3.31
CA PHE A 81 -6.12 0.43 -4.19
C PHE A 81 -5.61 1.70 -4.88
N ASP A 82 -6.46 2.71 -5.06
CA ASP A 82 -6.01 3.99 -5.59
C ASP A 82 -5.11 4.69 -4.57
N VAL A 83 -5.50 4.68 -3.30
CA VAL A 83 -4.66 5.21 -2.22
C VAL A 83 -3.35 4.44 -2.13
N LEU A 84 -3.42 3.11 -2.18
CA LEU A 84 -2.22 2.29 -2.11
C LEU A 84 -1.29 2.54 -3.29
N GLY A 85 -1.84 2.67 -4.50
CA GLY A 85 -1.07 2.99 -5.70
C GLY A 85 -0.43 4.37 -5.62
N PHE A 86 -1.09 5.33 -4.99
CA PHE A 86 -0.50 6.64 -4.71
C PHE A 86 0.66 6.54 -3.73
N ILE A 87 0.50 5.75 -2.67
CA ILE A 87 1.54 5.56 -1.65
C ILE A 87 2.79 4.91 -2.25
N ASP A 88 2.61 3.79 -2.95
CA ASP A 88 3.70 3.09 -3.62
C ASP A 88 3.14 2.15 -4.69
N HIS A 89 3.21 2.56 -5.94
CA HIS A 89 2.68 1.77 -7.06
C HIS A 89 3.55 0.55 -7.41
N ASN A 90 4.73 0.39 -6.79
CA ASN A 90 5.58 -0.78 -6.99
C ASN A 90 5.15 -1.98 -6.12
N ILE A 91 4.25 -1.75 -5.16
CA ILE A 91 3.70 -2.81 -4.35
C ILE A 91 2.83 -3.72 -5.21
N THR A 92 2.98 -5.02 -5.02
CA THR A 92 2.16 -6.03 -5.69
C THR A 92 1.13 -6.57 -4.70
N VAL A 93 -0.12 -6.70 -5.15
CA VAL A 93 -1.20 -7.26 -4.35
C VAL A 93 -1.48 -8.69 -4.82
N ASN A 94 -1.22 -9.66 -3.97
CA ASN A 94 -1.49 -11.07 -4.25
C ASN A 94 -2.78 -11.47 -3.53
N ILE A 95 -3.75 -11.98 -4.30
CA ILE A 95 -5.06 -12.35 -3.79
C ILE A 95 -5.09 -13.85 -3.54
N ILE A 96 -5.51 -14.25 -2.34
CA ILE A 96 -5.51 -15.63 -1.91
C ILE A 96 -6.94 -16.06 -1.58
N LYS A 97 -7.35 -17.18 -2.16
CA LYS A 97 -8.63 -17.83 -1.87
C LYS A 97 -8.39 -19.31 -1.62
N ASP A 98 -8.96 -19.81 -0.52
CA ASP A 98 -8.81 -21.21 -0.11
C ASP A 98 -7.33 -21.66 -0.03
N GLY A 99 -6.49 -20.76 0.44
CA GLY A 99 -5.07 -21.02 0.62
C GLY A 99 -4.23 -20.99 -0.65
N VAL A 100 -4.82 -20.59 -1.79
CA VAL A 100 -4.17 -20.62 -3.10
C VAL A 100 -4.12 -19.21 -3.69
N LEU A 101 -3.00 -18.85 -4.28
CA LEU A 101 -2.86 -17.59 -5.03
C LEU A 101 -3.74 -17.67 -6.27
N THR A 102 -4.79 -16.83 -6.31
CA THR A 102 -5.75 -16.81 -7.40
C THR A 102 -5.53 -15.67 -8.38
N ASP A 103 -4.94 -14.56 -7.91
CA ASP A 103 -4.72 -13.40 -8.75
C ASP A 103 -3.56 -12.56 -8.21
N LYS A 104 -2.95 -11.80 -9.09
CA LYS A 104 -1.86 -10.87 -8.76
C LYS A 104 -2.18 -9.53 -9.40
N LYS A 105 -2.40 -8.52 -8.56
CA LYS A 105 -2.78 -7.20 -9.03
C LYS A 105 -1.60 -6.24 -8.95
N GLU A 106 -1.34 -5.56 -10.06
CA GLU A 106 -0.36 -4.48 -10.09
C GLU A 106 -1.07 -3.15 -9.85
N LEU A 107 -0.37 -2.23 -9.19
CA LEU A 107 -0.90 -0.92 -8.85
C LEU A 107 -0.38 0.13 -9.82
N HIS A 108 -1.13 1.21 -9.95
CA HIS A 108 -0.79 2.35 -10.78
C HIS A 108 -0.99 3.64 -9.99
N LEU A 109 -0.27 4.70 -10.35
CA LEU A 109 -0.57 6.01 -9.83
C LEU A 109 -1.96 6.42 -10.32
N PRO A 110 -2.90 6.74 -9.42
CA PRO A 110 -4.22 7.19 -9.84
C PRO A 110 -4.15 8.58 -10.48
N ASP A 111 -5.06 8.86 -11.40
CA ASP A 111 -5.13 10.17 -12.07
C ASP A 111 -5.54 11.28 -11.10
N SER A 112 -6.33 10.95 -10.10
CA SER A 112 -6.74 11.89 -9.06
C SER A 112 -6.94 11.18 -7.74
N ILE A 113 -6.77 11.93 -6.64
CA ILE A 113 -7.00 11.45 -5.28
C ILE A 113 -7.85 12.48 -4.55
N THR A 114 -8.74 11.99 -3.69
CA THR A 114 -9.69 12.83 -2.95
C THR A 114 -9.54 12.60 -1.45
N ASN A 115 -9.30 13.67 -0.70
CA ASN A 115 -9.15 13.65 0.76
C ASN A 115 -8.00 12.75 1.28
N VAL A 116 -6.98 12.53 0.44
CA VAL A 116 -5.77 11.83 0.82
C VAL A 116 -4.67 12.83 1.17
N LEU A 117 -4.45 13.80 0.29
CA LEU A 117 -3.58 14.94 0.55
C LEU A 117 -4.43 16.14 0.93
N HIS A 118 -3.93 16.94 1.86
CA HIS A 118 -4.55 18.20 2.25
C HIS A 118 -3.72 19.35 1.75
N CYS A 119 -4.36 20.30 1.06
CA CYS A 119 -3.65 21.45 0.50
C CYS A 119 -3.04 22.29 1.62
N LYS A 120 -1.77 22.60 1.48
CA LYS A 120 -1.00 23.38 2.46
C LYS A 120 -1.02 24.88 2.20
N ASN A 121 -1.56 25.29 1.07
CA ASN A 121 -1.66 26.70 0.73
C ASN A 121 -2.77 27.35 1.57
N PRO A 122 -2.44 28.26 2.51
CA PRO A 122 -3.45 28.86 3.37
C PRO A 122 -4.46 29.76 2.62
N ARG A 123 -4.12 30.14 1.39
CA ARG A 123 -5.00 30.96 0.54
C ARG A 123 -5.92 30.11 -0.34
N CYS A 124 -5.74 28.80 -0.36
CA CYS A 124 -6.59 27.93 -1.15
C CYS A 124 -7.99 27.87 -0.54
N ILE A 125 -9.01 27.82 -1.40
CA ILE A 125 -10.41 27.73 -0.96
C ILE A 125 -10.63 26.49 -0.08
N THR A 126 -9.91 25.39 -0.32
CA THR A 126 -10.01 24.17 0.50
C THR A 126 -9.46 24.33 1.90
N SER A 127 -8.59 25.33 2.12
CA SER A 127 -8.07 25.65 3.45
C SER A 127 -9.04 26.57 4.22
N ILE A 128 -9.93 27.23 3.52
CA ILE A 128 -10.92 28.19 4.08
C ILE A 128 -12.25 27.49 4.31
N GLU A 129 -12.74 26.75 3.32
CA GLU A 129 -14.00 26.02 3.34
C GLU A 129 -13.77 24.57 3.73
N GLN A 130 -14.05 24.21 4.97
CA GLN A 130 -13.77 22.88 5.51
C GLN A 130 -14.60 21.76 4.87
N GLU A 131 -15.74 22.10 4.28
CA GLU A 131 -16.62 21.11 3.65
C GLU A 131 -16.18 20.72 2.25
N LEU A 132 -15.29 21.48 1.63
CA LEU A 132 -14.79 21.16 0.31
C LEU A 132 -13.82 19.97 0.36
N LYS A 133 -13.95 19.08 -0.61
CA LYS A 133 -13.06 17.96 -0.74
C LYS A 133 -11.69 18.43 -1.25
N HIS A 134 -10.64 17.87 -0.66
CA HIS A 134 -9.28 18.11 -1.14
C HIS A 134 -9.02 17.17 -2.30
N ILE A 135 -9.06 17.70 -3.52
CA ILE A 135 -8.86 16.92 -4.75
C ILE A 135 -7.52 17.31 -5.35
N PHE A 136 -6.68 16.30 -5.58
CA PHE A 136 -5.38 16.46 -6.21
C PHE A 136 -5.34 15.66 -7.50
N ILE A 137 -4.76 16.25 -8.53
CA ILE A 137 -4.69 15.66 -9.87
C ILE A 137 -3.24 15.38 -10.21
N LEU A 138 -2.98 14.20 -10.78
CA LEU A 138 -1.64 13.79 -11.18
C LEU A 138 -1.13 14.70 -12.30
N THR A 139 -0.01 15.40 -12.05
CA THR A 139 0.58 16.31 -13.01
C THR A 139 1.93 15.84 -13.54
N ASP A 140 2.67 15.05 -12.75
CA ASP A 140 3.96 14.49 -13.16
C ASP A 140 4.01 13.02 -12.75
N LYS A 141 3.77 12.14 -13.70
CA LYS A 141 3.71 10.71 -13.47
C LYS A 141 5.07 10.12 -13.07
N GLU A 142 6.15 10.63 -13.62
CA GLU A 142 7.49 10.14 -13.30
C GLU A 142 7.90 10.47 -11.88
N LYS A 143 7.56 11.66 -11.41
CA LYS A 143 7.91 12.13 -10.07
C LYS A 143 6.84 11.83 -9.03
N GLY A 144 5.66 11.34 -9.45
CA GLY A 144 4.55 11.11 -8.54
C GLY A 144 4.02 12.40 -7.92
N LEU A 145 4.03 13.49 -8.67
CA LEU A 145 3.55 14.78 -8.20
C LEU A 145 2.10 15.02 -8.56
N TYR A 146 1.37 15.55 -7.61
CA TYR A 146 -0.03 15.91 -7.73
C TYR A 146 -0.20 17.40 -7.49
N SER A 147 -1.18 18.00 -8.13
CA SER A 147 -1.52 19.41 -7.93
C SER A 147 -2.92 19.55 -7.39
N CYS A 148 -3.09 20.48 -6.45
CA CYS A 148 -4.41 20.83 -5.95
C CYS A 148 -5.29 21.30 -7.11
N LYS A 149 -6.49 20.77 -7.21
CA LYS A 149 -7.43 21.11 -8.27
C LYS A 149 -7.79 22.61 -8.28
N TYR A 150 -7.76 23.25 -7.11
CA TYR A 150 -8.24 24.63 -6.96
C TYR A 150 -7.12 25.66 -7.07
N CYS A 151 -5.98 25.43 -6.42
CA CYS A 151 -4.87 26.41 -6.41
C CYS A 151 -3.63 25.99 -7.15
N GLU A 152 -3.60 24.75 -7.65
CA GLU A 152 -2.48 24.18 -8.41
C GLU A 152 -1.19 23.99 -7.62
N GLU A 153 -1.22 24.12 -6.29
CA GLU A 153 -0.09 23.80 -5.44
C GLU A 153 0.32 22.35 -5.61
N LYS A 154 1.60 22.11 -5.86
CA LYS A 154 2.14 20.77 -6.11
C LYS A 154 2.50 20.09 -4.80
N GLN A 155 2.17 18.81 -4.70
CA GLN A 155 2.45 18.01 -3.51
C GLN A 155 2.59 16.54 -3.89
N GLY A 156 3.44 15.83 -3.18
CA GLY A 156 3.60 14.39 -3.28
C GLY A 156 3.60 13.75 -1.90
N ILE A 157 3.79 12.43 -1.84
CA ILE A 157 3.89 11.75 -0.57
C ILE A 157 5.25 12.02 0.07
N LEU A 158 5.26 12.31 1.35
CA LEU A 158 6.48 12.50 2.14
C LEU A 158 6.60 11.36 3.15
N TRP A 159 7.44 10.39 2.83
CA TRP A 159 7.61 9.20 3.66
C TRP A 159 8.10 9.50 5.08
N GLU A 160 8.90 10.56 5.24
CA GLU A 160 9.43 10.96 6.54
C GLU A 160 8.34 11.42 7.52
N LYS A 161 7.16 11.75 7.02
CA LYS A 161 6.03 12.24 7.83
C LYS A 161 4.95 11.19 8.07
N LEU A 162 5.15 9.98 7.60
CA LEU A 162 4.18 8.90 7.77
C LEU A 162 4.41 8.06 9.04
#